data_66cc699e3d23ffbe62ea30a3c687f9bd
#
_entry.id   66cc699e3d23ffbe62ea30a3c687f9bd
#
_cell.length_a   1.000
_cell.length_b   1.000
_cell.length_c   1.000
_cell.angle_alpha   90.00
_cell.angle_beta   90.00
_cell.angle_gamma   90.00
#
_symmetry.space_group_name_H-M   'P 1'
#
loop_
_entity.id
_entity.type
_entity.pdbx_description
1 polymer ?
#
loop_
_entity_poly.entity_id
_entity_poly.type
_entity_poly.pdbx_seq_one_letter_code
_entity_poly.pdbx_strand_id
1 'polypeptide(L)'
;MANLSLQHIYKKYPNGFEAVKDFNLEIEDKEFIIFVGPSGCGKTTTLRMVAGLEEISEGDLYIDGTRMNDVAPKDRDIAMVFQNYALYPHMTVYDNMAFGLKLRKVPKDEIDEKVRNAAKILDLEKLLDRKPKALSGGQRQRVAMGRAIVREPKVFLMDEPLSNLDAKLRVQMRSEISALHRRLGATIIYVTHDQTEAMTLGTRIVVLKDGVIMQVDSPRKLYDEPNNLFVAGFIGSPQMNFFDAVVKIEGDTVKLVRENREYVMPANKAKALKDGNYNGKTVVFGVRPDDCDDFPSFLEEHKDYMIDGECTGYELLGSEVLLYYTVDGVTMTAKVDSTTPARPGAPVSVAFDIERAHIFDKETEQIICH
;
A
#
# COMPACT_ATOMS: atom_id res chain seq x y z
N MET A 1 20.63 14.65 5.96
CA MET A 1 19.76 13.56 5.55
C MET A 1 19.00 13.11 6.76
N ALA A 2 17.76 12.68 6.64
CA ALA A 2 16.91 12.61 7.82
C ALA A 2 16.38 11.19 8.05
N ASN A 3 16.70 10.64 9.22
CA ASN A 3 15.96 9.52 9.80
C ASN A 3 14.78 10.05 10.64
N LEU A 4 13.73 9.26 10.76
CA LEU A 4 12.61 9.57 11.64
C LEU A 4 12.37 8.38 12.57
N SER A 5 12.03 8.70 13.82
CA SER A 5 11.61 7.72 14.82
C SER A 5 10.29 8.16 15.43
N LEU A 6 9.27 7.33 15.27
CA LEU A 6 7.96 7.48 15.89
C LEU A 6 7.87 6.44 17.00
N GLN A 7 7.78 6.88 18.25
CA GLN A 7 7.84 6.01 19.42
C GLN A 7 6.57 6.13 20.23
N HIS A 8 5.80 5.05 20.30
CA HIS A 8 4.55 4.97 21.05
C HIS A 8 3.59 6.13 20.78
N ILE A 9 3.43 6.49 19.48
CA ILE A 9 2.59 7.62 19.08
C ILE A 9 1.12 7.27 19.22
N TYR A 10 0.38 8.13 19.92
CA TYR A 10 -1.08 8.07 20.03
C TYR A 10 -1.70 9.38 19.57
N LYS A 11 -2.88 9.29 18.97
CA LYS A 11 -3.77 10.44 18.74
C LYS A 11 -5.15 10.14 19.29
N LYS A 12 -5.53 10.89 20.33
CA LYS A 12 -6.84 10.86 20.98
C LYS A 12 -7.53 12.21 20.79
N TYR A 13 -8.72 12.19 20.24
CA TYR A 13 -9.53 13.39 20.08
C TYR A 13 -10.40 13.64 21.32
N PRO A 14 -10.85 14.91 21.58
CA PRO A 14 -11.65 15.25 22.76
C PRO A 14 -12.97 14.46 22.88
N ASN A 15 -13.49 13.93 21.78
CA ASN A 15 -14.69 13.06 21.76
C ASN A 15 -14.41 11.60 22.15
N GLY A 16 -13.19 11.27 22.57
CA GLY A 16 -12.77 9.92 22.94
C GLY A 16 -12.35 9.01 21.79
N PHE A 17 -12.40 9.50 20.54
CA PHE A 17 -11.96 8.70 19.38
C PHE A 17 -10.42 8.64 19.33
N GLU A 18 -9.89 7.42 19.30
CA GLU A 18 -8.46 7.14 19.12
C GLU A 18 -8.15 6.85 17.66
N ALA A 19 -7.59 7.85 16.97
CA ALA A 19 -7.29 7.75 15.54
C ALA A 19 -5.95 7.03 15.25
N VAL A 20 -5.02 7.06 16.21
CA VAL A 20 -3.71 6.39 16.12
C VAL A 20 -3.40 5.79 17.49
N LYS A 21 -2.95 4.53 17.50
CA LYS A 21 -2.76 3.72 18.72
C LYS A 21 -1.41 3.04 18.66
N ASP A 22 -0.56 3.34 19.61
CA ASP A 22 0.77 2.74 19.79
C ASP A 22 1.57 2.60 18.49
N PHE A 23 1.64 3.69 17.72
CA PHE A 23 2.30 3.69 16.44
C PHE A 23 3.81 3.79 16.63
N ASN A 24 4.52 2.70 16.29
CA ASN A 24 5.97 2.59 16.39
C ASN A 24 6.58 2.37 15.00
N LEU A 25 7.47 3.27 14.55
CA LEU A 25 8.09 3.16 13.24
C LEU A 25 9.44 3.87 13.21
N GLU A 26 10.48 3.15 12.79
CA GLU A 26 11.77 3.71 12.42
C GLU A 26 11.84 3.85 10.90
N ILE A 27 12.20 5.03 10.41
CA ILE A 27 12.37 5.36 9.00
C ILE A 27 13.83 5.77 8.78
N GLU A 28 14.49 5.06 7.89
CA GLU A 28 15.88 5.34 7.56
C GLU A 28 16.02 6.50 6.57
N ASP A 29 17.20 7.08 6.52
CA ASP A 29 17.52 8.11 5.53
C ASP A 29 17.32 7.61 4.10
N LYS A 30 16.71 8.45 3.25
CA LYS A 30 16.39 8.17 1.84
C LYS A 30 15.35 7.06 1.62
N GLU A 31 14.64 6.65 2.65
CA GLU A 31 13.57 5.69 2.51
C GLU A 31 12.32 6.31 1.87
N PHE A 32 11.63 5.54 1.04
CA PHE A 32 10.30 5.89 0.53
C PHE A 32 9.26 5.04 1.26
N ILE A 33 8.73 5.57 2.34
CA ILE A 33 7.72 4.90 3.17
C ILE A 33 6.32 5.24 2.68
N ILE A 34 5.48 4.23 2.54
CA ILE A 34 4.07 4.41 2.17
C ILE A 34 3.16 3.96 3.31
N PHE A 35 2.22 4.82 3.67
CA PHE A 35 1.12 4.47 4.57
C PHE A 35 -0.10 4.10 3.72
N VAL A 36 -0.58 2.87 3.88
CA VAL A 36 -1.74 2.34 3.16
C VAL A 36 -2.73 1.70 4.13
N GLY A 37 -4.00 1.68 3.77
CA GLY A 37 -5.07 1.11 4.59
C GLY A 37 -6.43 1.70 4.25
N PRO A 38 -7.53 1.19 4.83
CA PRO A 38 -8.88 1.68 4.64
C PRO A 38 -9.04 3.16 5.00
N SER A 39 -10.13 3.78 4.54
CA SER A 39 -10.48 5.15 4.94
C SER A 39 -10.67 5.24 6.46
N GLY A 40 -10.10 6.28 7.07
CA GLY A 40 -10.22 6.50 8.52
C GLY A 40 -9.24 5.69 9.40
N CYS A 41 -8.33 4.89 8.84
CA CYS A 41 -7.38 4.10 9.63
C CYS A 41 -6.19 4.88 10.22
N GLY A 42 -6.16 6.22 10.15
CA GLY A 42 -5.14 7.04 10.80
C GLY A 42 -3.99 7.54 9.92
N LYS A 43 -3.90 7.19 8.63
CA LYS A 43 -2.79 7.57 7.71
C LYS A 43 -2.52 9.07 7.67
N THR A 44 -3.51 9.84 7.24
CA THR A 44 -3.41 11.32 7.14
C THR A 44 -3.20 11.96 8.51
N THR A 45 -3.81 11.41 9.57
CA THR A 45 -3.60 11.90 10.94
C THR A 45 -2.14 11.72 11.35
N THR A 46 -1.54 10.56 11.11
CA THR A 46 -0.12 10.31 11.40
C THR A 46 0.78 11.21 10.56
N LEU A 47 0.50 11.37 9.26
CA LEU A 47 1.25 12.28 8.40
C LEU A 47 1.20 13.72 8.91
N ARG A 48 0.02 14.18 9.38
CA ARG A 48 -0.17 15.53 9.96
C ARG A 48 0.54 15.71 11.29
N MET A 49 0.62 14.66 12.13
CA MET A 49 1.43 14.70 13.36
C MET A 49 2.92 14.85 13.03
N VAL A 50 3.43 14.14 12.02
CA VAL A 50 4.82 14.33 11.53
C VAL A 50 5.01 15.78 11.03
N ALA A 51 4.02 16.32 10.31
CA ALA A 51 4.06 17.68 9.82
C ALA A 51 3.94 18.76 10.94
N GLY A 52 3.52 18.40 12.15
CA GLY A 52 3.19 19.32 13.22
C GLY A 52 1.89 20.09 12.99
N LEU A 53 1.04 19.61 12.07
CA LEU A 53 -0.29 20.15 11.78
C LEU A 53 -1.38 19.52 12.66
N GLU A 54 -1.01 18.48 13.39
CA GLU A 54 -1.83 17.77 14.37
C GLU A 54 -0.97 17.48 15.59
N GLU A 55 -1.51 17.67 16.80
CA GLU A 55 -0.79 17.41 18.04
C GLU A 55 -0.72 15.90 18.33
N ILE A 56 0.42 15.44 18.80
CA ILE A 56 0.64 14.11 19.34
C ILE A 56 0.07 14.07 20.75
N SER A 57 -0.83 13.13 21.05
CA SER A 57 -1.45 13.01 22.38
C SER A 57 -0.52 12.34 23.38
N GLU A 58 0.19 11.27 22.95
CA GLU A 58 1.18 10.54 23.76
C GLU A 58 2.28 10.02 22.82
N GLY A 59 3.47 9.77 23.37
CA GLY A 59 4.65 9.29 22.61
C GLY A 59 5.51 10.42 22.06
N ASP A 60 6.57 10.07 21.37
CA ASP A 60 7.60 10.99 20.90
C ASP A 60 7.92 10.82 19.42
N LEU A 61 8.03 11.93 18.71
CA LEU A 61 8.51 12.02 17.33
C LEU A 61 9.91 12.65 17.31
N TYR A 62 10.84 11.97 16.64
CA TYR A 62 12.19 12.47 16.40
C TYR A 62 12.46 12.60 14.90
N ILE A 63 13.17 13.66 14.50
CA ILE A 63 13.78 13.83 13.18
C ILE A 63 15.27 14.11 13.39
N ASP A 64 16.15 13.30 12.85
CA ASP A 64 17.60 13.37 13.08
C ASP A 64 17.97 13.44 14.59
N GLY A 65 17.31 12.64 15.41
CA GLY A 65 17.53 12.58 16.86
C GLY A 65 16.99 13.80 17.63
N THR A 66 16.38 14.78 16.95
CA THR A 66 15.76 15.95 17.60
C THR A 66 14.28 15.68 17.83
N ARG A 67 13.81 15.83 19.08
CA ARG A 67 12.38 15.67 19.43
C ARG A 67 11.56 16.80 18.81
N MET A 68 10.49 16.44 18.08
CA MET A 68 9.69 17.36 17.27
C MET A 68 8.32 17.70 17.84
N ASN A 69 7.87 17.10 18.95
CA ASN A 69 6.52 17.27 19.46
C ASN A 69 6.12 18.75 19.61
N ASP A 70 7.02 19.56 20.17
CA ASP A 70 6.79 20.98 20.49
C ASP A 70 7.35 21.93 19.42
N VAL A 71 7.92 21.41 18.33
CA VAL A 71 8.49 22.21 17.24
C VAL A 71 7.41 22.61 16.27
N ALA A 72 7.29 23.90 15.99
CA ALA A 72 6.30 24.42 15.04
C ALA A 72 6.54 23.89 13.62
N PRO A 73 5.48 23.67 12.79
CA PRO A 73 5.59 23.10 11.44
C PRO A 73 6.63 23.79 10.54
N LYS A 74 6.75 25.11 10.63
CA LYS A 74 7.70 25.91 9.82
C LYS A 74 9.18 25.62 10.13
N ASP A 75 9.46 25.11 11.34
CA ASP A 75 10.81 24.91 11.87
C ASP A 75 11.24 23.41 11.83
N ARG A 76 10.38 22.50 11.37
CA ARG A 76 10.66 21.04 11.27
C ARG A 76 11.51 20.65 10.07
N ASP A 77 11.83 21.58 9.17
CA ASP A 77 12.54 21.32 7.91
C ASP A 77 11.92 20.24 7.03
N ILE A 78 10.62 20.23 6.94
CA ILE A 78 9.79 19.34 6.12
C ILE A 78 9.06 20.12 5.03
N ALA A 79 8.65 19.44 3.97
CA ALA A 79 7.72 19.98 2.98
C ALA A 79 6.55 19.02 2.78
N MET A 80 5.34 19.56 2.65
CA MET A 80 4.12 18.78 2.47
C MET A 80 3.44 19.12 1.15
N VAL A 81 3.06 18.06 0.41
CA VAL A 81 2.20 18.12 -0.77
C VAL A 81 0.82 17.61 -0.35
N PHE A 82 -0.19 18.47 -0.50
CA PHE A 82 -1.57 18.16 -0.11
C PHE A 82 -2.35 17.54 -1.27
N GLN A 83 -3.38 16.78 -0.98
CA GLN A 83 -4.28 16.14 -1.92
C GLN A 83 -4.88 17.13 -2.95
N ASN A 84 -5.22 18.35 -2.54
CA ASN A 84 -5.76 19.41 -3.39
C ASN A 84 -4.69 20.34 -3.98
N TYR A 85 -3.41 19.93 -3.90
CA TYR A 85 -2.22 20.69 -4.33
C TYR A 85 -2.00 22.01 -3.58
N ALA A 86 -3.02 22.63 -3.02
CA ALA A 86 -3.00 23.89 -2.25
C ALA A 86 -2.19 25.01 -2.95
N LEU A 87 -2.33 25.15 -4.28
CA LEU A 87 -1.68 26.20 -5.05
C LEU A 87 -2.38 27.54 -4.83
N TYR A 88 -1.59 28.62 -4.81
CA TYR A 88 -2.12 30.00 -4.74
C TYR A 88 -2.65 30.39 -6.13
N PRO A 89 -3.98 30.54 -6.33
CA PRO A 89 -4.57 30.66 -7.67
C PRO A 89 -4.26 31.99 -8.37
N HIS A 90 -3.91 33.02 -7.62
CA HIS A 90 -3.56 34.35 -8.13
C HIS A 90 -2.08 34.48 -8.52
N MET A 91 -1.22 33.59 -8.05
CA MET A 91 0.22 33.56 -8.34
C MET A 91 0.53 32.76 -9.61
N THR A 92 1.63 33.10 -10.27
CA THR A 92 2.20 32.30 -11.36
C THR A 92 2.78 30.99 -10.84
N VAL A 93 3.17 30.06 -11.73
CA VAL A 93 3.93 28.85 -11.37
C VAL A 93 5.22 29.24 -10.66
N TYR A 94 5.97 30.20 -11.23
CA TYR A 94 7.18 30.71 -10.62
C TYR A 94 6.94 31.23 -9.20
N ASP A 95 5.93 32.09 -9.01
CA ASP A 95 5.62 32.66 -7.71
C ASP A 95 5.15 31.64 -6.69
N ASN A 96 4.38 30.62 -7.12
CA ASN A 96 3.99 29.50 -6.27
C ASN A 96 5.23 28.74 -5.75
N MET A 97 6.19 28.45 -6.62
CA MET A 97 7.42 27.77 -6.24
C MET A 97 8.30 28.66 -5.35
N ALA A 98 8.47 29.92 -5.69
CA ALA A 98 9.31 30.87 -4.99
C ALA A 98 8.77 31.30 -3.61
N PHE A 99 7.47 31.12 -3.34
CA PHE A 99 6.79 31.72 -2.19
C PHE A 99 7.45 31.40 -0.84
N GLY A 100 7.75 30.13 -0.59
CA GLY A 100 8.40 29.69 0.65
C GLY A 100 9.79 30.27 0.86
N LEU A 101 10.56 30.44 -0.22
CA LEU A 101 11.89 31.04 -0.18
C LEU A 101 11.81 32.56 0.06
N LYS A 102 10.83 33.25 -0.56
CA LYS A 102 10.56 34.68 -0.33
C LYS A 102 10.22 34.95 1.14
N LEU A 103 9.41 34.11 1.77
CA LEU A 103 9.07 34.22 3.22
C LEU A 103 10.31 34.05 4.11
N ARG A 104 11.25 33.20 3.72
CA ARG A 104 12.52 33.01 4.42
C ARG A 104 13.57 34.10 4.10
N LYS A 105 13.20 35.10 3.30
CA LYS A 105 14.07 36.21 2.87
C LYS A 105 15.36 35.75 2.15
N VAL A 106 15.27 34.66 1.40
CA VAL A 106 16.36 34.19 0.55
C VAL A 106 16.65 35.22 -0.54
N PRO A 107 17.93 35.46 -0.94
CA PRO A 107 18.30 36.38 -2.02
C PRO A 107 17.59 36.05 -3.33
N LYS A 108 17.24 37.08 -4.12
CA LYS A 108 16.48 36.90 -5.38
C LYS A 108 17.19 36.01 -6.39
N ASP A 109 18.49 36.13 -6.51
CA ASP A 109 19.28 35.34 -7.45
C ASP A 109 19.28 33.85 -7.08
N GLU A 110 19.39 33.55 -5.80
CA GLU A 110 19.30 32.17 -5.30
C GLU A 110 17.87 31.60 -5.49
N ILE A 111 16.83 32.42 -5.29
CA ILE A 111 15.45 32.01 -5.56
C ILE A 111 15.28 31.66 -7.04
N ASP A 112 15.76 32.50 -7.97
CA ASP A 112 15.64 32.26 -9.40
C ASP A 112 16.38 30.98 -9.81
N GLU A 113 17.59 30.77 -9.31
CA GLU A 113 18.36 29.55 -9.54
C GLU A 113 17.61 28.30 -9.06
N LYS A 114 17.16 28.26 -7.80
CA LYS A 114 16.44 27.11 -7.22
C LYS A 114 15.13 26.83 -7.93
N VAL A 115 14.35 27.87 -8.28
CA VAL A 115 13.08 27.71 -9.01
C VAL A 115 13.31 27.18 -10.41
N ARG A 116 14.29 27.68 -11.16
CA ARG A 116 14.60 27.20 -12.51
C ARG A 116 15.13 25.77 -12.48
N ASN A 117 15.98 25.43 -11.53
CA ASN A 117 16.48 24.07 -11.35
C ASN A 117 15.33 23.09 -11.07
N ALA A 118 14.44 23.43 -10.15
CA ALA A 118 13.26 22.61 -9.85
C ALA A 118 12.30 22.54 -11.06
N ALA A 119 12.10 23.65 -11.79
CA ALA A 119 11.28 23.67 -12.99
C ALA A 119 11.84 22.76 -14.10
N LYS A 120 13.16 22.72 -14.26
CA LYS A 120 13.84 21.82 -15.20
C LYS A 120 13.66 20.34 -14.80
N ILE A 121 13.78 20.04 -13.51
CA ILE A 121 13.56 18.67 -12.97
C ILE A 121 12.15 18.17 -13.29
N LEU A 122 11.15 19.06 -13.23
CA LEU A 122 9.73 18.77 -13.33
C LEU A 122 9.10 19.08 -14.70
N ASP A 123 9.91 19.47 -15.70
CA ASP A 123 9.43 19.87 -17.03
C ASP A 123 8.39 21.02 -16.97
N LEU A 124 8.68 22.03 -16.17
CA LEU A 124 7.81 23.21 -15.96
C LEU A 124 8.38 24.52 -16.54
N GLU A 125 9.58 24.51 -17.15
CA GLU A 125 10.28 25.72 -17.60
C GLU A 125 9.40 26.62 -18.48
N LYS A 126 8.65 26.02 -19.42
CA LYS A 126 7.76 26.73 -20.36
C LYS A 126 6.45 27.21 -19.73
N LEU A 127 6.23 26.87 -18.47
CA LEU A 127 4.97 27.12 -17.77
C LEU A 127 5.13 28.12 -16.62
N LEU A 128 6.34 28.61 -16.34
CA LEU A 128 6.68 29.44 -15.19
C LEU A 128 5.81 30.70 -15.07
N ASP A 129 5.41 31.31 -16.18
CA ASP A 129 4.59 32.53 -16.21
C ASP A 129 3.08 32.26 -16.20
N ARG A 130 2.66 30.97 -16.27
CA ARG A 130 1.23 30.61 -16.23
C ARG A 130 0.69 30.62 -14.81
N LYS A 131 -0.64 30.79 -14.71
CA LYS A 131 -1.38 30.63 -13.44
C LYS A 131 -2.02 29.23 -13.33
N PRO A 132 -2.32 28.72 -12.12
CA PRO A 132 -2.87 27.39 -11.90
C PRO A 132 -4.10 27.06 -12.75
N LYS A 133 -4.99 28.03 -13.04
CA LYS A 133 -6.17 27.85 -13.87
C LYS A 133 -5.87 27.43 -15.33
N ALA A 134 -4.68 27.74 -15.81
CA ALA A 134 -4.25 27.43 -17.19
C ALA A 134 -3.42 26.13 -17.26
N LEU A 135 -3.43 25.30 -16.20
CA LEU A 135 -2.65 24.07 -16.09
C LEU A 135 -3.56 22.84 -16.05
N SER A 136 -3.08 21.72 -16.61
CA SER A 136 -3.67 20.41 -16.41
C SER A 136 -3.52 19.91 -14.96
N GLY A 137 -4.24 18.84 -14.57
CA GLY A 137 -4.11 18.21 -13.26
C GLY A 137 -2.67 17.85 -12.91
N GLY A 138 -1.99 17.12 -13.79
CA GLY A 138 -0.58 16.73 -13.59
C GLY A 138 0.39 17.92 -13.56
N GLN A 139 0.14 18.96 -14.36
CA GLN A 139 0.95 20.18 -14.28
C GLN A 139 0.76 20.89 -12.92
N ARG A 140 -0.45 20.98 -12.40
CA ARG A 140 -0.70 21.52 -11.04
C ARG A 140 0.01 20.73 -9.97
N GLN A 141 -0.01 19.40 -10.07
CA GLN A 141 0.71 18.53 -9.15
C GLN A 141 2.21 18.76 -9.22
N ARG A 142 2.82 18.78 -10.42
CA ARG A 142 4.25 19.10 -10.57
C ARG A 142 4.60 20.45 -9.96
N VAL A 143 3.75 21.46 -10.09
CA VAL A 143 3.96 22.76 -9.42
C VAL A 143 3.93 22.63 -7.89
N ALA A 144 3.02 21.83 -7.33
CA ALA A 144 2.99 21.57 -5.88
C ALA A 144 4.26 20.84 -5.41
N MET A 145 4.75 19.87 -6.18
CA MET A 145 6.03 19.22 -5.92
C MET A 145 7.20 20.18 -6.04
N GLY A 146 7.20 21.04 -7.07
CA GLY A 146 8.24 22.08 -7.24
C GLY A 146 8.32 23.04 -6.06
N ARG A 147 7.16 23.45 -5.53
CA ARG A 147 7.08 24.27 -4.30
C ARG A 147 7.71 23.57 -3.08
N ALA A 148 7.62 22.23 -3.01
CA ALA A 148 8.26 21.46 -1.97
C ALA A 148 9.78 21.32 -2.21
N ILE A 149 10.18 20.99 -3.43
CA ILE A 149 11.59 20.72 -3.83
C ILE A 149 12.50 21.94 -3.66
N VAL A 150 12.06 23.13 -4.06
CA VAL A 150 12.87 24.37 -3.96
C VAL A 150 13.35 24.67 -2.55
N ARG A 151 12.71 24.11 -1.53
CA ARG A 151 13.08 24.27 -0.13
C ARG A 151 14.18 23.32 0.33
N GLU A 152 14.48 22.29 -0.49
CA GLU A 152 15.44 21.22 -0.16
C GLU A 152 15.18 20.63 1.24
N PRO A 153 13.95 20.20 1.55
CA PRO A 153 13.60 19.76 2.88
C PRO A 153 14.27 18.42 3.20
N LYS A 154 14.47 18.15 4.47
CA LYS A 154 14.97 16.86 4.94
C LYS A 154 13.98 15.72 4.68
N VAL A 155 12.68 15.99 4.82
CA VAL A 155 11.59 15.00 4.65
C VAL A 155 10.49 15.58 3.77
N PHE A 156 10.04 14.78 2.81
CA PHE A 156 8.85 15.08 2.00
C PHE A 156 7.65 14.31 2.56
N LEU A 157 6.56 14.99 2.76
CA LEU A 157 5.27 14.43 3.16
C LEU A 157 4.28 14.58 2.02
N MET A 158 3.63 13.50 1.59
CA MET A 158 2.68 13.51 0.47
C MET A 158 1.36 12.88 0.91
N ASP A 159 0.30 13.68 0.94
CA ASP A 159 -1.05 13.27 1.34
C ASP A 159 -1.90 13.04 0.10
N GLU A 160 -2.05 11.78 -0.32
CA GLU A 160 -2.81 11.32 -1.50
C GLU A 160 -2.58 12.17 -2.77
N PRO A 161 -1.33 12.43 -3.19
CA PRO A 161 -1.05 13.43 -4.22
C PRO A 161 -1.59 13.05 -5.61
N LEU A 162 -1.88 11.77 -5.89
CA LEU A 162 -2.34 11.29 -7.19
C LEU A 162 -3.86 11.04 -7.27
N SER A 163 -4.59 11.15 -6.16
CA SER A 163 -6.01 10.80 -6.08
C SER A 163 -6.92 11.57 -7.07
N ASN A 164 -6.57 12.81 -7.39
CA ASN A 164 -7.35 13.68 -8.27
C ASN A 164 -6.95 13.60 -9.76
N LEU A 165 -6.17 12.59 -10.16
CA LEU A 165 -5.70 12.40 -11.54
C LEU A 165 -6.45 11.24 -12.22
N ASP A 166 -6.62 11.35 -13.54
CA ASP A 166 -7.08 10.23 -14.37
C ASP A 166 -6.05 9.07 -14.40
N ALA A 167 -6.51 7.87 -14.77
CA ALA A 167 -5.70 6.66 -14.73
C ALA A 167 -4.39 6.76 -15.54
N LYS A 168 -4.44 7.31 -16.76
CA LYS A 168 -3.27 7.45 -17.63
C LYS A 168 -2.23 8.38 -17.01
N LEU A 169 -2.68 9.53 -16.50
CA LEU A 169 -1.81 10.52 -15.88
C LEU A 169 -1.24 10.00 -14.56
N ARG A 170 -2.00 9.21 -13.80
CA ARG A 170 -1.54 8.57 -12.56
C ARG A 170 -0.37 7.62 -12.82
N VAL A 171 -0.42 6.80 -13.87
CA VAL A 171 0.69 5.91 -14.28
C VAL A 171 1.95 6.72 -14.58
N GLN A 172 1.82 7.79 -15.38
CA GLN A 172 2.95 8.66 -15.72
C GLN A 172 3.54 9.31 -14.46
N MET A 173 2.69 9.86 -13.59
CA MET A 173 3.15 10.55 -12.38
C MET A 173 3.82 9.62 -11.37
N ARG A 174 3.40 8.36 -11.26
CA ARG A 174 4.13 7.37 -10.44
C ARG A 174 5.56 7.21 -10.90
N SER A 175 5.77 7.03 -12.22
CA SER A 175 7.12 6.93 -12.79
C SER A 175 7.97 8.18 -12.50
N GLU A 176 7.37 9.37 -12.62
CA GLU A 176 8.04 10.64 -12.34
C GLU A 176 8.41 10.79 -10.86
N ILE A 177 7.52 10.44 -9.93
CA ILE A 177 7.78 10.48 -8.48
C ILE A 177 8.91 9.51 -8.12
N SER A 178 8.89 8.29 -8.66
CA SER A 178 9.97 7.32 -8.46
C SER A 178 11.32 7.83 -8.98
N ALA A 179 11.35 8.43 -10.19
CA ALA A 179 12.55 9.04 -10.73
C ALA A 179 13.04 10.23 -9.90
N LEU A 180 12.11 11.04 -9.39
CA LEU A 180 12.40 12.18 -8.53
C LEU A 180 13.03 11.73 -7.20
N HIS A 181 12.46 10.71 -6.55
CA HIS A 181 13.01 10.15 -5.30
C HIS A 181 14.47 9.71 -5.51
N ARG A 182 14.75 8.93 -6.57
CA ARG A 182 16.12 8.49 -6.89
C ARG A 182 17.09 9.66 -7.14
N ARG A 183 16.60 10.75 -7.73
CA ARG A 183 17.42 11.95 -8.02
C ARG A 183 17.70 12.78 -6.78
N LEU A 184 16.69 12.98 -5.93
CA LEU A 184 16.80 13.81 -4.73
C LEU A 184 17.50 13.07 -3.59
N GLY A 185 17.35 11.74 -3.50
CA GLY A 185 17.82 10.95 -2.36
C GLY A 185 17.24 11.44 -1.05
N ALA A 186 15.97 11.86 -1.04
CA ALA A 186 15.29 12.41 0.13
C ALA A 186 14.39 11.36 0.78
N THR A 187 14.19 11.46 2.08
CA THR A 187 13.22 10.63 2.81
C THR A 187 11.80 11.09 2.48
N ILE A 188 10.93 10.16 2.09
CA ILE A 188 9.55 10.44 1.69
C ILE A 188 8.59 9.62 2.55
N ILE A 189 7.55 10.27 3.10
CA ILE A 189 6.37 9.62 3.66
C ILE A 189 5.19 9.95 2.75
N TYR A 190 4.59 8.91 2.20
CA TYR A 190 3.52 9.00 1.21
C TYR A 190 2.27 8.29 1.71
N VAL A 191 1.14 8.97 1.69
CA VAL A 191 -0.16 8.38 2.04
C VAL A 191 -0.94 8.10 0.76
N THR A 192 -1.50 6.91 0.67
CA THR A 192 -2.42 6.53 -0.40
C THR A 192 -3.44 5.50 0.07
N HIS A 193 -4.53 5.37 -0.67
CA HIS A 193 -5.47 4.26 -0.59
C HIS A 193 -5.34 3.32 -1.82
N ASP A 194 -4.49 3.66 -2.79
CA ASP A 194 -4.24 2.88 -4.00
C ASP A 194 -3.08 1.90 -3.76
N GLN A 195 -3.40 0.60 -3.81
CA GLN A 195 -2.42 -0.46 -3.61
C GLN A 195 -1.36 -0.49 -4.71
N THR A 196 -1.72 -0.15 -5.95
CA THR A 196 -0.76 -0.11 -7.06
C THR A 196 0.28 0.98 -6.84
N GLU A 197 -0.12 2.14 -6.30
CA GLU A 197 0.82 3.18 -5.89
C GLU A 197 1.77 2.65 -4.81
N ALA A 198 1.21 2.02 -3.76
CA ALA A 198 1.99 1.47 -2.66
C ALA A 198 3.01 0.44 -3.13
N MET A 199 2.58 -0.53 -3.94
CA MET A 199 3.43 -1.62 -4.45
C MET A 199 4.52 -1.15 -5.43
N THR A 200 4.29 -0.02 -6.14
CA THR A 200 5.23 0.45 -7.18
C THR A 200 6.20 1.53 -6.72
N LEU A 201 5.85 2.32 -5.72
CA LEU A 201 6.64 3.48 -5.26
C LEU A 201 7.45 3.19 -3.99
N GLY A 202 6.88 2.43 -3.06
CA GLY A 202 7.46 2.25 -1.73
C GLY A 202 8.72 1.38 -1.71
N THR A 203 9.70 1.78 -0.92
CA THR A 203 10.77 0.88 -0.47
C THR A 203 10.25 -0.02 0.65
N ARG A 204 9.44 0.55 1.55
CA ARG A 204 8.63 -0.15 2.56
C ARG A 204 7.21 0.42 2.61
N ILE A 205 6.27 -0.44 2.99
CA ILE A 205 4.85 -0.10 3.13
C ILE A 205 4.43 -0.39 4.58
N VAL A 206 3.73 0.55 5.17
CA VAL A 206 3.06 0.41 6.48
C VAL A 206 1.58 0.18 6.23
N VAL A 207 1.10 -1.02 6.48
CA VAL A 207 -0.32 -1.37 6.38
C VAL A 207 -1.01 -1.04 7.68
N LEU A 208 -2.04 -0.19 7.62
CA LEU A 208 -2.76 0.34 8.77
C LEU A 208 -4.22 -0.14 8.79
N LYS A 209 -4.71 -0.50 9.96
CA LYS A 209 -6.13 -0.78 10.24
C LYS A 209 -6.49 -0.20 11.61
N ASP A 210 -7.58 0.57 11.68
CA ASP A 210 -8.16 1.08 12.93
C ASP A 210 -7.17 1.79 13.89
N GLY A 211 -6.21 2.52 13.31
CA GLY A 211 -5.18 3.26 14.05
C GLY A 211 -3.95 2.44 14.44
N VAL A 212 -3.89 1.16 14.05
CA VAL A 212 -2.81 0.22 14.42
C VAL A 212 -2.02 -0.18 13.18
N ILE A 213 -0.70 -0.38 13.33
CA ILE A 213 0.14 -1.00 12.30
C ILE A 213 -0.13 -2.50 12.27
N MET A 214 -0.56 -3.01 11.13
CA MET A 214 -0.80 -4.45 10.92
C MET A 214 0.45 -5.18 10.44
N GLN A 215 1.25 -4.54 9.57
CA GLN A 215 2.54 -5.04 9.10
C GLN A 215 3.34 -3.91 8.46
N VAL A 216 4.67 -3.96 8.57
CA VAL A 216 5.61 -3.07 7.89
C VAL A 216 6.64 -3.92 7.18
N ASP A 217 6.67 -3.85 5.85
CA ASP A 217 7.63 -4.63 5.07
C ASP A 217 7.83 -4.06 3.66
N SER A 218 8.74 -4.68 2.88
CA SER A 218 8.86 -4.41 1.44
C SER A 218 7.57 -4.81 0.70
N PRO A 219 7.25 -4.20 -0.45
CA PRO A 219 6.06 -4.55 -1.24
C PRO A 219 5.95 -6.05 -1.50
N ARG A 220 7.04 -6.67 -1.95
CA ARG A 220 7.08 -8.11 -2.25
C ARG A 220 6.76 -8.96 -1.03
N LYS A 221 7.37 -8.66 0.11
CA LYS A 221 7.17 -9.45 1.32
C LYS A 221 5.76 -9.33 1.89
N LEU A 222 5.12 -8.14 1.79
CA LEU A 222 3.70 -7.98 2.15
C LEU A 222 2.78 -8.82 1.27
N TYR A 223 3.15 -9.02 0.00
CA TYR A 223 2.39 -9.85 -0.92
C TYR A 223 2.64 -11.35 -0.70
N ASP A 224 3.92 -11.75 -0.61
CA ASP A 224 4.33 -13.16 -0.51
C ASP A 224 4.19 -13.72 0.92
N GLU A 225 4.37 -12.88 1.96
CA GLU A 225 4.42 -13.28 3.37
C GLU A 225 3.56 -12.37 4.28
N PRO A 226 2.23 -12.33 4.09
CA PRO A 226 1.35 -11.53 4.93
C PRO A 226 1.25 -12.10 6.35
N ASN A 227 1.48 -11.26 7.39
CA ASN A 227 1.52 -11.70 8.79
C ASN A 227 0.15 -12.05 9.37
N ASN A 228 -0.93 -11.60 8.75
CA ASN A 228 -2.28 -11.82 9.25
C ASN A 228 -3.32 -11.77 8.12
N LEU A 229 -4.52 -12.21 8.43
CA LEU A 229 -5.65 -12.33 7.50
C LEU A 229 -6.02 -10.98 6.87
N PHE A 230 -5.94 -9.89 7.65
CA PHE A 230 -6.24 -8.56 7.13
C PHE A 230 -5.25 -8.14 6.04
N VAL A 231 -3.94 -8.26 6.29
CA VAL A 231 -2.92 -7.90 5.29
C VAL A 231 -3.04 -8.76 4.05
N ALA A 232 -3.26 -10.07 4.21
CA ALA A 232 -3.45 -11.02 3.11
C ALA A 232 -4.62 -10.64 2.20
N GLY A 233 -5.75 -10.26 2.79
CA GLY A 233 -6.94 -9.84 2.06
C GLY A 233 -6.87 -8.40 1.55
N PHE A 234 -6.11 -7.53 2.23
CA PHE A 234 -5.98 -6.14 1.82
C PHE A 234 -4.94 -5.93 0.71
N ILE A 235 -3.82 -6.66 0.73
CA ILE A 235 -2.75 -6.55 -0.28
C ILE A 235 -2.99 -7.54 -1.41
N GLY A 236 -3.18 -7.00 -2.61
CA GLY A 236 -3.43 -7.74 -3.85
C GLY A 236 -4.73 -7.32 -4.54
N SER A 237 -4.75 -7.35 -5.87
CA SER A 237 -5.91 -7.05 -6.70
C SER A 237 -5.93 -8.02 -7.87
N PRO A 238 -6.87 -8.98 -7.88
CA PRO A 238 -7.93 -9.23 -6.88
C PRO A 238 -7.43 -9.64 -5.50
N GLN A 239 -8.34 -9.57 -4.51
CA GLN A 239 -8.04 -10.01 -3.15
C GLN A 239 -7.80 -11.52 -3.07
N MET A 240 -7.06 -11.97 -2.05
CA MET A 240 -6.86 -13.38 -1.75
C MET A 240 -8.20 -14.08 -1.50
N ASN A 241 -8.34 -15.28 -2.02
CA ASN A 241 -9.47 -16.16 -1.72
C ASN A 241 -9.29 -16.76 -0.33
N PHE A 242 -10.37 -16.80 0.45
CA PHE A 242 -10.37 -17.42 1.78
C PHE A 242 -11.49 -18.41 1.93
N PHE A 243 -11.20 -19.53 2.59
CA PHE A 243 -12.21 -20.46 3.08
C PHE A 243 -11.77 -21.16 4.36
N ASP A 244 -12.75 -21.53 5.16
CA ASP A 244 -12.51 -22.30 6.38
C ASP A 244 -12.28 -23.77 6.07
N ALA A 245 -11.35 -24.40 6.79
CA ALA A 245 -11.09 -25.83 6.70
C ALA A 245 -10.69 -26.38 8.08
N VAL A 246 -10.99 -27.64 8.33
CA VAL A 246 -10.63 -28.34 9.58
C VAL A 246 -9.32 -29.09 9.37
N VAL A 247 -8.37 -28.92 10.26
CA VAL A 247 -7.10 -29.65 10.25
C VAL A 247 -7.31 -31.06 10.75
N LYS A 248 -6.90 -32.07 9.97
CA LYS A 248 -6.91 -33.48 10.34
C LYS A 248 -5.49 -34.05 10.27
N ILE A 249 -5.01 -34.57 11.38
CA ILE A 249 -3.67 -35.16 11.47
C ILE A 249 -3.80 -36.67 11.63
N GLU A 250 -3.30 -37.41 10.65
CA GLU A 250 -3.31 -38.88 10.62
C GLU A 250 -1.89 -39.40 10.49
N GLY A 251 -1.24 -39.71 11.62
CA GLY A 251 0.17 -40.09 11.65
C GLY A 251 1.07 -38.99 11.10
N ASP A 252 1.76 -39.24 9.99
CA ASP A 252 2.62 -38.26 9.35
C ASP A 252 1.90 -37.34 8.36
N THR A 253 0.71 -37.70 7.95
CA THR A 253 -0.08 -36.94 7.00
C THR A 253 -0.92 -35.89 7.68
N VAL A 254 -0.91 -34.67 7.18
CA VAL A 254 -1.78 -33.56 7.61
C VAL A 254 -2.65 -33.18 6.43
N LYS A 255 -3.94 -33.06 6.67
CA LYS A 255 -4.92 -32.67 5.67
C LYS A 255 -5.73 -31.47 6.14
N LEU A 256 -6.14 -30.63 5.22
CA LEU A 256 -7.23 -29.69 5.42
C LEU A 256 -8.50 -30.27 4.83
N VAL A 257 -9.54 -30.38 5.66
CA VAL A 257 -10.82 -30.96 5.30
C VAL A 257 -11.88 -29.87 5.21
N ARG A 258 -12.54 -29.81 4.05
CA ARG A 258 -13.70 -28.94 3.83
C ARG A 258 -14.77 -29.71 3.09
N GLU A 259 -15.96 -29.79 3.70
CA GLU A 259 -17.07 -30.59 3.18
C GLU A 259 -16.58 -32.03 2.82
N ASN A 260 -16.67 -32.41 1.56
CA ASN A 260 -16.26 -33.73 1.06
C ASN A 260 -14.86 -33.71 0.43
N ARG A 261 -14.08 -32.66 0.62
CA ARG A 261 -12.73 -32.50 0.02
C ARG A 261 -11.65 -32.57 1.09
N GLU A 262 -10.56 -33.24 0.78
CA GLU A 262 -9.38 -33.34 1.63
C GLU A 262 -8.16 -32.88 0.82
N TYR A 263 -7.44 -31.88 1.32
CA TYR A 263 -6.21 -31.36 0.71
C TYR A 263 -5.01 -31.77 1.57
N VAL A 264 -4.11 -32.57 1.01
CA VAL A 264 -2.88 -33.00 1.71
C VAL A 264 -1.90 -31.85 1.77
N MET A 265 -1.41 -31.53 2.96
CA MET A 265 -0.49 -30.43 3.17
C MET A 265 0.96 -30.81 2.84
N PRO A 266 1.73 -29.92 2.18
CA PRO A 266 3.17 -30.06 2.02
C PRO A 266 3.89 -30.17 3.36
N ALA A 267 5.08 -30.74 3.36
CA ALA A 267 5.81 -31.08 4.59
C ALA A 267 6.07 -29.87 5.52
N ASN A 268 6.38 -28.70 4.97
CA ASN A 268 6.57 -27.46 5.71
C ASN A 268 5.29 -27.01 6.42
N LYS A 269 4.16 -26.98 5.72
CA LYS A 269 2.85 -26.60 6.25
C LYS A 269 2.33 -27.65 7.25
N ALA A 270 2.49 -28.93 6.92
CA ALA A 270 2.16 -30.06 7.80
C ALA A 270 2.92 -29.97 9.13
N LYS A 271 4.20 -29.62 9.09
CA LYS A 271 5.02 -29.42 10.29
C LYS A 271 4.48 -28.27 11.14
N ALA A 272 4.22 -27.09 10.56
CA ALA A 272 3.71 -25.93 11.29
C ALA A 272 2.38 -26.23 11.98
N LEU A 273 1.45 -26.94 11.31
CA LEU A 273 0.16 -27.33 11.85
C LEU A 273 0.28 -28.36 13.00
N LYS A 274 1.25 -29.31 12.93
CA LYS A 274 1.55 -30.24 14.00
C LYS A 274 2.15 -29.55 15.21
N ASP A 275 3.18 -28.73 15.00
CA ASP A 275 3.90 -28.02 16.05
C ASP A 275 2.96 -27.05 16.81
N GLY A 276 2.00 -26.44 16.10
CA GLY A 276 0.97 -25.56 16.66
C GLY A 276 -0.23 -26.28 17.31
N ASN A 277 -0.28 -27.62 17.31
CA ASN A 277 -1.39 -28.43 17.85
C ASN A 277 -2.77 -28.07 17.25
N TYR A 278 -2.85 -27.98 15.91
CA TYR A 278 -4.07 -27.59 15.19
C TYR A 278 -5.02 -28.77 14.89
N ASN A 279 -4.71 -30.01 15.28
CA ASN A 279 -5.57 -31.16 15.00
C ASN A 279 -6.99 -30.94 15.50
N GLY A 280 -7.97 -31.07 14.60
CA GLY A 280 -9.40 -30.85 14.88
C GLY A 280 -9.81 -29.38 14.94
N LYS A 281 -8.89 -28.42 14.83
CA LYS A 281 -9.21 -27.00 14.81
C LYS A 281 -9.58 -26.52 13.41
N THR A 282 -10.41 -25.50 13.34
CA THR A 282 -10.69 -24.75 12.11
C THR A 282 -9.62 -23.71 11.87
N VAL A 283 -9.10 -23.66 10.66
CA VAL A 283 -8.15 -22.66 10.17
C VAL A 283 -8.74 -21.94 8.95
N VAL A 284 -8.22 -20.77 8.61
CA VAL A 284 -8.55 -20.08 7.38
C VAL A 284 -7.47 -20.40 6.35
N PHE A 285 -7.86 -21.01 5.25
CA PHE A 285 -7.01 -21.25 4.09
C PHE A 285 -7.10 -20.06 3.15
N GLY A 286 -5.96 -19.55 2.70
CA GLY A 286 -5.85 -18.44 1.77
C GLY A 286 -5.05 -18.80 0.53
N VAL A 287 -5.56 -18.49 -0.66
CA VAL A 287 -4.84 -18.65 -1.92
C VAL A 287 -5.10 -17.44 -2.84
N ARG A 288 -4.05 -16.95 -3.47
CA ARG A 288 -4.20 -15.80 -4.35
C ARG A 288 -4.83 -16.18 -5.68
N PRO A 289 -5.62 -15.29 -6.30
CA PRO A 289 -6.17 -15.52 -7.64
C PRO A 289 -5.10 -15.78 -8.71
N ASP A 290 -3.89 -15.23 -8.56
CA ASP A 290 -2.76 -15.45 -9.46
C ASP A 290 -2.15 -16.85 -9.33
N ASP A 291 -2.43 -17.58 -8.24
CA ASP A 291 -1.98 -18.94 -7.97
C ASP A 291 -3.10 -19.98 -8.23
N CYS A 292 -4.17 -19.56 -8.94
CA CYS A 292 -5.30 -20.38 -9.37
C CYS A 292 -5.42 -20.34 -10.90
N ASP A 293 -5.61 -21.50 -11.55
CA ASP A 293 -5.77 -21.56 -13.01
C ASP A 293 -6.73 -22.71 -13.43
N ASP A 294 -7.35 -22.56 -14.60
CA ASP A 294 -8.18 -23.57 -15.26
C ASP A 294 -7.50 -24.16 -16.52
N PHE A 295 -6.24 -23.82 -16.77
CA PHE A 295 -5.52 -24.31 -17.92
C PHE A 295 -5.22 -25.82 -17.80
N PRO A 296 -5.42 -26.63 -18.86
CA PRO A 296 -5.34 -28.10 -18.79
C PRO A 296 -4.04 -28.66 -18.20
N SER A 297 -2.88 -28.06 -18.53
CA SER A 297 -1.60 -28.51 -17.95
C SER A 297 -1.47 -28.21 -16.46
N PHE A 298 -2.01 -27.06 -16.00
CA PHE A 298 -2.02 -26.68 -14.59
C PHE A 298 -2.98 -27.58 -13.78
N LEU A 299 -4.14 -27.91 -14.35
CA LEU A 299 -5.09 -28.86 -13.76
C LEU A 299 -4.49 -30.24 -13.60
N GLU A 300 -3.72 -30.74 -14.59
CA GLU A 300 -3.03 -32.05 -14.53
C GLU A 300 -1.95 -32.03 -13.42
N GLU A 301 -1.15 -30.99 -13.36
CA GLU A 301 -0.08 -30.83 -12.37
C GLU A 301 -0.62 -30.74 -10.93
N HIS A 302 -1.74 -30.01 -10.75
CA HIS A 302 -2.35 -29.77 -9.45
C HIS A 302 -3.66 -30.52 -9.23
N LYS A 303 -3.82 -31.69 -9.82
CA LYS A 303 -5.08 -32.48 -9.80
C LYS A 303 -5.62 -32.79 -8.39
N ASP A 304 -4.74 -32.92 -7.40
CA ASP A 304 -5.13 -33.19 -6.01
C ASP A 304 -5.65 -31.92 -5.30
N TYR A 305 -5.56 -30.77 -5.94
CA TYR A 305 -5.94 -29.44 -5.43
C TYR A 305 -6.97 -28.75 -6.34
N MET A 306 -7.72 -29.54 -7.09
CA MET A 306 -8.80 -29.05 -7.93
C MET A 306 -10.06 -28.74 -7.11
N ILE A 307 -10.74 -27.69 -7.52
CA ILE A 307 -12.04 -27.28 -6.99
C ILE A 307 -13.02 -27.15 -8.16
N ASP A 308 -14.10 -27.93 -8.11
CA ASP A 308 -15.21 -27.80 -9.03
C ASP A 308 -16.25 -26.83 -8.47
N GLY A 309 -16.70 -25.92 -9.30
CA GLY A 309 -17.68 -24.91 -8.96
C GLY A 309 -18.52 -24.47 -10.14
N GLU A 310 -19.34 -23.45 -9.93
CA GLU A 310 -20.13 -22.80 -10.98
C GLU A 310 -19.55 -21.42 -11.27
N CYS A 311 -19.28 -21.13 -12.53
CA CYS A 311 -18.85 -19.82 -12.97
C CYS A 311 -19.99 -18.80 -12.77
N THR A 312 -19.79 -17.79 -11.94
CA THR A 312 -20.76 -16.74 -11.65
C THR A 312 -20.43 -15.43 -12.33
N GLY A 313 -19.20 -15.24 -12.78
CA GLY A 313 -18.77 -14.02 -13.44
C GLY A 313 -17.53 -14.22 -14.30
N TYR A 314 -17.35 -13.32 -15.28
CA TYR A 314 -16.28 -13.35 -16.25
C TYR A 314 -15.93 -11.92 -16.67
N GLU A 315 -14.73 -11.47 -16.34
CA GLU A 315 -14.24 -10.14 -16.72
C GLU A 315 -12.99 -10.27 -17.59
N LEU A 316 -13.10 -9.94 -18.88
CA LEU A 316 -11.96 -9.94 -19.81
C LEU A 316 -11.15 -8.65 -19.66
N LEU A 317 -9.90 -8.79 -19.21
CA LEU A 317 -8.94 -7.69 -19.02
C LEU A 317 -7.89 -7.60 -20.15
N GLY A 318 -8.20 -8.13 -21.33
CA GLY A 318 -7.31 -8.19 -22.49
C GLY A 318 -6.62 -9.52 -22.61
N SER A 319 -5.42 -9.69 -22.05
CA SER A 319 -4.67 -10.97 -22.08
C SER A 319 -5.07 -11.95 -20.99
N GLU A 320 -5.81 -11.53 -20.02
CA GLU A 320 -6.22 -12.32 -18.86
C GLU A 320 -7.70 -12.10 -18.53
N VAL A 321 -8.26 -13.05 -17.79
CA VAL A 321 -9.66 -13.03 -17.33
C VAL A 321 -9.70 -13.16 -15.82
N LEU A 322 -10.50 -12.34 -15.16
CA LEU A 322 -10.93 -12.61 -13.79
C LEU A 322 -12.17 -13.48 -13.86
N LEU A 323 -12.00 -14.72 -13.42
CA LEU A 323 -13.03 -15.75 -13.37
C LEU A 323 -13.58 -15.81 -11.95
N TYR A 324 -14.85 -15.46 -11.77
CA TYR A 324 -15.56 -15.60 -10.49
C TYR A 324 -16.34 -16.91 -10.50
N TYR A 325 -16.18 -17.71 -9.46
CA TYR A 325 -16.86 -18.98 -9.34
C TYR A 325 -17.27 -19.28 -7.90
N THR A 326 -18.34 -20.01 -7.73
CA THR A 326 -18.88 -20.33 -6.39
C THR A 326 -18.65 -21.81 -6.10
N VAL A 327 -18.12 -22.08 -4.92
CA VAL A 327 -17.85 -23.43 -4.37
C VAL A 327 -18.39 -23.49 -2.96
N ASP A 328 -19.34 -24.42 -2.70
CA ASP A 328 -19.93 -24.62 -1.36
C ASP A 328 -20.38 -23.29 -0.70
N GLY A 329 -21.00 -22.42 -1.51
CA GLY A 329 -21.50 -21.10 -1.06
C GLY A 329 -20.46 -20.01 -0.87
N VAL A 330 -19.18 -20.28 -1.15
CA VAL A 330 -18.11 -19.28 -1.12
C VAL A 330 -17.75 -18.85 -2.54
N THR A 331 -17.74 -17.56 -2.80
CA THR A 331 -17.27 -17.00 -4.07
C THR A 331 -15.75 -16.91 -4.05
N MET A 332 -15.13 -17.47 -5.07
CA MET A 332 -13.68 -17.44 -5.30
C MET A 332 -13.38 -16.74 -6.63
N THR A 333 -12.17 -16.27 -6.77
CA THR A 333 -11.66 -15.63 -7.99
C THR A 333 -10.41 -16.35 -8.45
N ALA A 334 -10.31 -16.64 -9.77
CA ALA A 334 -9.08 -17.06 -10.40
C ALA A 334 -8.69 -16.06 -11.49
N LYS A 335 -7.39 -15.88 -11.68
CA LYS A 335 -6.85 -15.07 -12.76
C LYS A 335 -6.30 -16.02 -13.82
N VAL A 336 -7.07 -16.21 -14.89
CA VAL A 336 -6.83 -17.22 -15.91
C VAL A 336 -6.50 -16.60 -17.27
N ASP A 337 -5.99 -17.40 -18.20
CA ASP A 337 -5.71 -16.94 -19.56
C ASP A 337 -7.01 -16.55 -20.30
N SER A 338 -6.90 -15.61 -21.24
CA SER A 338 -8.04 -15.12 -22.04
C SER A 338 -8.69 -16.18 -22.92
N THR A 339 -8.02 -17.32 -23.13
CA THR A 339 -8.52 -18.48 -23.91
C THR A 339 -9.40 -19.43 -23.08
N THR A 340 -9.60 -19.17 -21.79
CA THR A 340 -10.45 -20.00 -20.92
C THR A 340 -11.81 -20.31 -21.55
N PRO A 341 -12.27 -21.57 -21.48
CA PRO A 341 -13.61 -21.96 -21.96
C PRO A 341 -14.73 -21.56 -20.97
N ALA A 342 -14.38 -21.15 -19.75
CA ALA A 342 -15.34 -20.81 -18.70
C ALA A 342 -16.32 -19.72 -19.13
N ARG A 343 -17.61 -19.91 -18.82
CA ARG A 343 -18.69 -18.91 -19.08
C ARG A 343 -19.66 -18.89 -17.91
N PRO A 344 -20.25 -17.73 -17.59
CA PRO A 344 -21.24 -17.61 -16.53
C PRO A 344 -22.39 -18.62 -16.67
N GLY A 345 -22.74 -19.28 -15.56
CA GLY A 345 -23.74 -20.33 -15.49
C GLY A 345 -23.26 -21.74 -15.90
N ALA A 346 -21.99 -21.89 -16.30
CA ALA A 346 -21.40 -23.19 -16.63
C ALA A 346 -20.57 -23.73 -15.46
N PRO A 347 -20.44 -25.07 -15.35
CA PRO A 347 -19.47 -25.67 -14.42
C PRO A 347 -18.04 -25.30 -14.82
N VAL A 348 -17.19 -25.11 -13.82
CA VAL A 348 -15.78 -24.82 -14.01
C VAL A 348 -14.95 -25.62 -13.02
N SER A 349 -13.80 -26.11 -13.46
CA SER A 349 -12.79 -26.72 -12.60
C SER A 349 -11.57 -25.79 -12.57
N VAL A 350 -11.15 -25.42 -11.37
CA VAL A 350 -9.99 -24.58 -11.12
C VAL A 350 -9.06 -25.31 -10.15
N ALA A 351 -7.77 -25.35 -10.43
CA ALA A 351 -6.78 -25.83 -9.48
C ALA A 351 -6.04 -24.68 -8.82
N PHE A 352 -5.39 -24.94 -7.70
CA PHE A 352 -4.52 -23.97 -7.03
C PHE A 352 -3.18 -24.58 -6.63
N ASP A 353 -2.13 -23.73 -6.61
CA ASP A 353 -0.80 -24.13 -6.15
C ASP A 353 -0.78 -24.14 -4.60
N ILE A 354 -0.75 -25.33 -4.02
CA ILE A 354 -0.74 -25.55 -2.57
C ILE A 354 0.54 -25.03 -1.89
N GLU A 355 1.67 -25.01 -2.59
CA GLU A 355 2.92 -24.50 -2.06
C GLU A 355 2.85 -22.99 -1.78
N ARG A 356 2.05 -22.26 -2.56
CA ARG A 356 1.82 -20.82 -2.42
C ARG A 356 0.63 -20.45 -1.54
N ALA A 357 -0.11 -21.45 -1.06
CA ALA A 357 -1.23 -21.19 -0.16
C ALA A 357 -0.76 -20.73 1.24
N HIS A 358 -1.60 -19.99 1.92
CA HIS A 358 -1.36 -19.49 3.27
C HIS A 358 -2.38 -20.08 4.24
N ILE A 359 -1.98 -20.33 5.47
CA ILE A 359 -2.88 -20.84 6.51
C ILE A 359 -2.84 -19.90 7.71
N PHE A 360 -4.03 -19.41 8.09
CA PHE A 360 -4.20 -18.49 9.22
C PHE A 360 -4.98 -19.16 10.35
N ASP A 361 -4.62 -18.79 11.57
CA ASP A 361 -5.40 -19.15 12.74
C ASP A 361 -6.75 -18.43 12.72
N LYS A 362 -7.84 -19.19 12.89
CA LYS A 362 -9.21 -18.66 12.78
C LYS A 362 -9.58 -17.68 13.89
N GLU A 363 -9.00 -17.83 15.09
CA GLU A 363 -9.35 -17.03 16.28
C GLU A 363 -8.48 -15.76 16.35
N THR A 364 -7.17 -15.90 16.10
CA THR A 364 -6.21 -14.79 16.22
C THR A 364 -6.01 -14.03 14.93
N GLU A 365 -6.48 -14.57 13.80
CA GLU A 365 -6.25 -14.07 12.44
C GLU A 365 -4.75 -14.00 12.05
N GLN A 366 -3.84 -14.55 12.86
CA GLN A 366 -2.40 -14.54 12.58
C GLN A 366 -2.03 -15.68 11.63
N ILE A 367 -0.92 -15.47 10.89
CA ILE A 367 -0.36 -16.50 10.00
C ILE A 367 0.13 -17.70 10.82
N ILE A 368 -0.17 -18.92 10.36
CA ILE A 368 0.41 -20.17 10.87
C ILE A 368 1.59 -20.56 9.96
N CYS A 369 1.38 -20.52 8.65
CA CYS A 369 2.43 -20.78 7.64
C CYS A 369 2.09 -20.21 6.26
N HIS A 370 3.15 -19.92 5.50
CA HIS A 370 3.09 -19.52 4.10
C HIS A 370 3.36 -20.71 3.18
#